data_43a8ae242b173ffaee23ec19c084e006
#
_entry.id   43a8ae242b173ffaee23ec19c084e006
#
_cell.length_a   1.000
_cell.length_b   1.000
_cell.length_c   1.000
_cell.angle_alpha   90.00
_cell.angle_beta   90.00
_cell.angle_gamma   90.00
#
_symmetry.space_group_name_H-M   'P 1'
#
loop_
_entity.id
_entity.type
_entity.pdbx_description
1 polymer ?
#
loop_
_entity_poly.entity_id
_entity_poly.type
_entity_poly.pdbx_seq_one_letter_code
_entity_poly.pdbx_strand_id
1 'polypeptide(L)'
;MKRTLLAAATLCLMAAAHAAEPVKIGFLVKQAEEPWFQDEWRYAEQAAKEKGFALVKIGVPNGEKMIAAIDNLAAQKAQGFVICAPDVKLGTAVERAAKRNNMKVISVDDRLVDGGGKPIASIPHMGISGYAIGKQVGEGIAAEIKARKWNMAEVGAIRVAYDQLPTAKERTMGAVDALKAAGFPVANIVDAPQSKTDTESAFNAANIALTKNARFKHWVAVGLNDEAVLGAVRAAEGRGIKADNMVGVGIGGAKAAENELNKPAPTGFYGSVMISAKEHGYQTSVNMYNWITGKGVPPAEVLTKGMLMTRANQADVHKQMGQ
;
A
#
# COMPACT_ATOMS: atom_id res chain seq x y z
N MET A 1 57.46 -63.95 -25.91
CA MET A 1 57.18 -62.53 -25.99
C MET A 1 55.66 -62.38 -26.00
N LYS A 2 55.07 -62.06 -24.86
CA LYS A 2 53.60 -61.87 -24.73
C LYS A 2 53.39 -60.39 -24.38
N ARG A 3 52.75 -59.65 -25.29
CA ARG A 3 52.34 -58.21 -25.09
C ARG A 3 50.97 -58.22 -24.44
N THR A 4 50.89 -57.76 -23.20
CA THR A 4 49.64 -57.48 -22.48
C THR A 4 49.19 -56.10 -22.81
N LEU A 5 48.00 -55.94 -23.47
CA LEU A 5 47.30 -54.69 -23.65
C LEU A 5 46.54 -54.39 -22.38
N LEU A 6 46.86 -53.25 -21.73
CA LEU A 6 46.06 -52.63 -20.67
C LEU A 6 45.02 -51.73 -21.32
N ALA A 7 43.75 -52.07 -21.22
CA ALA A 7 42.62 -51.18 -21.58
C ALA A 7 42.29 -50.29 -20.39
N ALA A 8 42.60 -49.01 -20.48
CA ALA A 8 42.16 -48.02 -19.51
C ALA A 8 40.71 -47.62 -19.81
N ALA A 9 39.78 -48.06 -19.00
CA ALA A 9 38.40 -47.64 -19.02
C ALA A 9 38.27 -46.24 -18.33
N THR A 10 38.18 -45.20 -19.10
CA THR A 10 37.91 -43.84 -18.59
C THR A 10 36.42 -43.71 -18.25
N LEU A 11 36.09 -43.81 -16.97
CA LEU A 11 34.76 -43.59 -16.44
C LEU A 11 34.48 -42.06 -16.45
N CYS A 12 33.81 -41.53 -17.49
CA CYS A 12 33.27 -40.19 -17.47
C CYS A 12 32.09 -40.14 -16.50
N LEU A 13 32.32 -39.68 -15.27
CA LEU A 13 31.24 -39.22 -14.39
C LEU A 13 30.66 -37.94 -15.01
N MET A 14 29.57 -38.05 -15.75
CA MET A 14 28.71 -36.93 -16.04
C MET A 14 28.00 -36.54 -14.72
N ALA A 15 28.56 -35.57 -14.01
CA ALA A 15 27.85 -34.87 -12.98
C ALA A 15 26.68 -34.12 -13.70
N ALA A 16 25.49 -34.71 -13.68
CA ALA A 16 24.28 -34.01 -14.04
C ALA A 16 24.13 -32.85 -13.07
N ALA A 17 24.55 -31.67 -13.49
CA ALA A 17 24.21 -30.42 -12.81
C ALA A 17 22.68 -30.37 -12.79
N HIS A 18 22.07 -30.79 -11.68
CA HIS A 18 20.68 -30.50 -11.42
C HIS A 18 20.58 -28.95 -11.40
N ALA A 19 20.16 -28.35 -12.49
CA ALA A 19 19.75 -26.97 -12.49
C ALA A 19 18.66 -26.88 -11.41
N ALA A 20 18.98 -26.22 -10.30
CA ALA A 20 17.99 -26.00 -9.26
C ALA A 20 16.75 -25.36 -9.90
N GLU A 21 15.56 -25.91 -9.61
CA GLU A 21 14.32 -25.30 -10.12
C GLU A 21 14.35 -23.82 -9.78
N PRO A 22 14.00 -22.94 -10.75
CA PRO A 22 14.05 -21.51 -10.51
C PRO A 22 13.11 -21.15 -9.34
N VAL A 23 13.58 -20.29 -8.45
CA VAL A 23 12.76 -19.79 -7.34
C VAL A 23 11.48 -19.22 -7.90
N LYS A 24 10.34 -19.57 -7.30
CA LYS A 24 9.02 -19.07 -7.66
C LYS A 24 8.38 -18.40 -6.43
N ILE A 25 7.93 -17.17 -6.60
CA ILE A 25 7.37 -16.33 -5.54
C ILE A 25 6.00 -15.84 -5.95
N GLY A 26 5.00 -15.99 -5.08
CA GLY A 26 3.69 -15.36 -5.23
C GLY A 26 3.70 -13.91 -4.72
N PHE A 27 2.94 -13.01 -5.36
CA PHE A 27 2.63 -11.70 -4.83
C PHE A 27 1.11 -11.49 -4.89
N LEU A 28 0.47 -11.57 -3.71
CA LEU A 28 -0.98 -11.58 -3.55
C LEU A 28 -1.46 -10.23 -3.02
N VAL A 29 -2.44 -9.63 -3.69
CA VAL A 29 -3.00 -8.33 -3.32
C VAL A 29 -4.52 -8.38 -3.26
N LYS A 30 -5.10 -7.66 -2.30
CA LYS A 30 -6.55 -7.65 -2.04
C LYS A 30 -7.38 -6.99 -3.14
N GLN A 31 -6.84 -5.98 -3.83
CA GLN A 31 -7.55 -5.14 -4.82
C GLN A 31 -6.63 -4.92 -6.03
N ALA A 32 -6.53 -5.93 -6.87
CA ALA A 32 -5.63 -5.96 -8.02
C ALA A 32 -5.81 -4.78 -9.00
N GLU A 33 -6.99 -4.19 -9.04
CA GLU A 33 -7.35 -3.05 -9.90
C GLU A 33 -6.88 -1.69 -9.37
N GLU A 34 -6.53 -1.58 -8.08
CA GLU A 34 -6.07 -0.32 -7.51
C GLU A 34 -4.65 0.05 -8.00
N PRO A 35 -4.41 1.34 -8.35
CA PRO A 35 -3.11 1.80 -8.84
C PRO A 35 -1.93 1.47 -7.92
N TRP A 36 -2.13 1.54 -6.61
CA TRP A 36 -1.12 1.18 -5.61
C TRP A 36 -0.60 -0.25 -5.81
N PHE A 37 -1.49 -1.23 -5.91
CA PHE A 37 -1.12 -2.63 -6.06
C PHE A 37 -0.55 -2.95 -7.44
N GLN A 38 -0.95 -2.22 -8.49
CA GLN A 38 -0.34 -2.31 -9.81
C GLN A 38 1.12 -1.83 -9.78
N ASP A 39 1.41 -0.75 -9.04
CA ASP A 39 2.77 -0.27 -8.88
C ASP A 39 3.63 -1.22 -8.04
N GLU A 40 3.11 -1.81 -6.96
CA GLU A 40 3.81 -2.85 -6.21
C GLU A 40 4.19 -4.03 -7.10
N TRP A 41 3.24 -4.53 -7.90
CA TRP A 41 3.50 -5.62 -8.84
C TRP A 41 4.56 -5.25 -9.89
N ARG A 42 4.53 -4.03 -10.41
CA ARG A 42 5.53 -3.55 -11.36
C ARG A 42 6.94 -3.57 -10.75
N TYR A 43 7.10 -3.16 -9.51
CA TYR A 43 8.39 -3.20 -8.81
C TYR A 43 8.77 -4.62 -8.38
N ALA A 44 7.83 -5.49 -8.05
CA ALA A 44 8.09 -6.91 -7.81
C ALA A 44 8.58 -7.61 -9.10
N GLU A 45 8.03 -7.25 -10.27
CA GLU A 45 8.52 -7.74 -11.59
C GLU A 45 9.96 -7.27 -11.87
N GLN A 46 10.28 -6.04 -11.51
CA GLN A 46 11.65 -5.54 -11.61
C GLN A 46 12.60 -6.40 -10.74
N ALA A 47 12.24 -6.67 -9.49
CA ALA A 47 13.01 -7.54 -8.60
C ALA A 47 13.15 -8.96 -9.17
N ALA A 48 12.06 -9.51 -9.72
CA ALA A 48 12.05 -10.84 -10.34
C ALA A 48 13.04 -10.93 -11.52
N LYS A 49 13.03 -9.93 -12.39
CA LYS A 49 13.95 -9.83 -13.53
C LYS A 49 15.40 -9.72 -13.07
N GLU A 50 15.69 -8.88 -12.09
CA GLU A 50 17.06 -8.63 -11.60
C GLU A 50 17.64 -9.81 -10.81
N LYS A 51 16.81 -10.54 -10.05
CA LYS A 51 17.25 -11.67 -9.21
C LYS A 51 17.10 -13.04 -9.90
N GLY A 52 16.37 -13.13 -11.02
CA GLY A 52 16.18 -14.35 -11.78
C GLY A 52 15.20 -15.32 -11.12
N PHE A 53 14.08 -14.84 -10.55
CA PHE A 53 13.00 -15.69 -10.04
C PHE A 53 11.72 -15.54 -10.84
N ALA A 54 10.85 -16.56 -10.79
CA ALA A 54 9.51 -16.49 -11.38
C ALA A 54 8.54 -15.80 -10.41
N LEU A 55 7.85 -14.74 -10.85
CA LEU A 55 6.82 -14.04 -10.08
C LEU A 55 5.43 -14.47 -10.54
N VAL A 56 4.53 -14.78 -9.58
CA VAL A 56 3.12 -15.08 -9.83
C VAL A 56 2.26 -14.03 -9.14
N LYS A 57 1.62 -13.15 -9.92
CA LYS A 57 0.74 -12.07 -9.42
C LYS A 57 -0.69 -12.58 -9.29
N ILE A 58 -1.33 -12.41 -8.13
CA ILE A 58 -2.69 -12.92 -7.87
C ILE A 58 -3.52 -11.90 -7.10
N GLY A 59 -4.67 -11.51 -7.67
CA GLY A 59 -5.70 -10.76 -6.94
C GLY A 59 -6.50 -11.71 -6.01
N VAL A 60 -6.63 -11.32 -4.74
CA VAL A 60 -7.31 -12.11 -3.69
C VAL A 60 -8.38 -11.28 -2.97
N PRO A 61 -9.53 -11.01 -3.62
CA PRO A 61 -10.51 -10.05 -3.13
C PRO A 61 -11.27 -10.50 -1.87
N ASN A 62 -11.12 -11.76 -1.46
CA ASN A 62 -11.73 -12.32 -0.25
C ASN A 62 -10.94 -13.51 0.29
N GLY A 63 -11.28 -13.96 1.51
CA GLY A 63 -10.56 -15.03 2.20
C GLY A 63 -10.60 -16.37 1.48
N GLU A 64 -11.69 -16.73 0.80
CA GLU A 64 -11.80 -17.96 0.02
C GLU A 64 -10.81 -17.97 -1.15
N LYS A 65 -10.83 -16.91 -1.95
CA LYS A 65 -9.88 -16.75 -3.08
C LYS A 65 -8.44 -16.69 -2.60
N MET A 66 -8.19 -16.09 -1.45
CA MET A 66 -6.86 -16.03 -0.83
C MET A 66 -6.33 -17.42 -0.48
N ILE A 67 -7.11 -18.26 0.20
CA ILE A 67 -6.67 -19.63 0.55
C ILE A 67 -6.47 -20.47 -0.70
N ALA A 68 -7.41 -20.41 -1.66
CA ALA A 68 -7.26 -21.10 -2.94
C ALA A 68 -6.00 -20.66 -3.71
N ALA A 69 -5.66 -19.37 -3.68
CA ALA A 69 -4.45 -18.85 -4.31
C ALA A 69 -3.17 -19.39 -3.64
N ILE A 70 -3.15 -19.48 -2.30
CA ILE A 70 -2.00 -20.05 -1.57
C ILE A 70 -1.82 -21.52 -1.91
N ASP A 71 -2.89 -22.31 -1.94
CA ASP A 71 -2.84 -23.73 -2.29
C ASP A 71 -2.43 -23.94 -3.77
N ASN A 72 -2.88 -23.07 -4.68
CA ASN A 72 -2.46 -23.08 -6.09
C ASN A 72 -0.97 -22.73 -6.26
N LEU A 73 -0.44 -21.77 -5.49
CA LEU A 73 1.00 -21.46 -5.48
C LEU A 73 1.82 -22.69 -5.04
N ALA A 74 1.35 -23.40 -4.01
CA ALA A 74 2.00 -24.63 -3.56
C ALA A 74 1.98 -25.70 -4.65
N ALA A 75 0.85 -25.92 -5.33
CA ALA A 75 0.75 -26.85 -6.46
C ALA A 75 1.70 -26.47 -7.62
N GLN A 76 1.98 -25.18 -7.80
CA GLN A 76 2.96 -24.68 -8.75
C GLN A 76 4.41 -24.71 -8.24
N LYS A 77 4.65 -25.30 -7.07
CA LYS A 77 5.97 -25.39 -6.40
C LYS A 77 6.58 -24.04 -6.03
N ALA A 78 5.76 -23.04 -5.71
CA ALA A 78 6.26 -21.78 -5.13
C ALA A 78 6.85 -22.03 -3.75
N GLN A 79 7.97 -21.37 -3.43
CA GLN A 79 8.65 -21.53 -2.15
C GLN A 79 8.25 -20.47 -1.12
N GLY A 80 7.53 -19.43 -1.55
CA GLY A 80 7.04 -18.38 -0.68
C GLY A 80 6.16 -17.38 -1.40
N PHE A 81 5.56 -16.49 -0.62
CA PHE A 81 4.72 -15.42 -1.16
C PHE A 81 4.73 -14.16 -0.29
N VAL A 82 4.53 -13.02 -0.93
CA VAL A 82 4.22 -11.73 -0.30
C VAL A 82 2.71 -11.54 -0.35
N ILE A 83 2.10 -10.97 0.68
CA ILE A 83 0.64 -10.82 0.74
C ILE A 83 0.19 -9.53 1.43
N CYS A 84 -0.69 -8.78 0.73
CA CYS A 84 -1.63 -7.86 1.33
C CYS A 84 -3.02 -8.54 1.36
N ALA A 85 -3.43 -9.00 2.54
CA ALA A 85 -4.64 -9.81 2.68
C ALA A 85 -5.93 -8.97 2.60
N PRO A 86 -7.06 -9.54 2.11
CA PRO A 86 -8.35 -8.84 2.05
C PRO A 86 -8.95 -8.51 3.43
N ASP A 87 -8.57 -9.29 4.45
CA ASP A 87 -8.89 -9.03 5.85
C ASP A 87 -7.69 -9.44 6.71
N VAL A 88 -7.17 -8.50 7.48
CA VAL A 88 -5.98 -8.71 8.34
C VAL A 88 -6.19 -9.79 9.40
N LYS A 89 -7.44 -10.05 9.83
CA LYS A 89 -7.79 -11.09 10.80
C LYS A 89 -7.66 -12.53 10.25
N LEU A 90 -7.43 -12.65 8.95
CA LEU A 90 -7.11 -13.94 8.33
C LEU A 90 -5.66 -14.40 8.57
N GLY A 91 -4.87 -13.63 9.33
CA GLY A 91 -3.46 -13.91 9.59
C GLY A 91 -3.19 -15.33 10.06
N THR A 92 -3.98 -15.86 11.00
CA THR A 92 -3.84 -17.26 11.46
C THR A 92 -4.10 -18.27 10.34
N ALA A 93 -5.06 -18.00 9.44
CA ALA A 93 -5.35 -18.86 8.30
C ALA A 93 -4.20 -18.84 7.27
N VAL A 94 -3.64 -17.65 6.98
CA VAL A 94 -2.46 -17.47 6.12
C VAL A 94 -1.27 -18.24 6.68
N GLU A 95 -0.97 -18.06 7.98
CA GLU A 95 0.14 -18.75 8.64
C GLU A 95 0.02 -20.27 8.54
N ARG A 96 -1.17 -20.81 8.84
CA ARG A 96 -1.44 -22.24 8.74
C ARG A 96 -1.29 -22.77 7.31
N ALA A 97 -1.82 -22.02 6.32
CA ALA A 97 -1.72 -22.42 4.92
C ALA A 97 -0.25 -22.40 4.43
N ALA A 98 0.52 -21.39 4.80
CA ALA A 98 1.94 -21.29 4.50
C ALA A 98 2.72 -22.45 5.11
N LYS A 99 2.52 -22.73 6.41
CA LYS A 99 3.17 -23.85 7.13
C LYS A 99 2.80 -25.21 6.53
N ARG A 100 1.53 -25.47 6.27
CA ARG A 100 1.05 -26.72 5.66
C ARG A 100 1.73 -27.00 4.31
N ASN A 101 1.95 -25.94 3.54
CA ASN A 101 2.53 -26.02 2.20
C ASN A 101 4.06 -25.79 2.18
N ASN A 102 4.72 -25.73 3.34
CA ASN A 102 6.15 -25.45 3.49
C ASN A 102 6.60 -24.19 2.73
N MET A 103 5.76 -23.14 2.69
CA MET A 103 6.06 -21.87 2.06
C MET A 103 6.40 -20.79 3.08
N LYS A 104 7.34 -19.91 2.71
CA LYS A 104 7.63 -18.68 3.45
C LYS A 104 6.56 -17.62 3.14
N VAL A 105 6.26 -16.73 4.11
CA VAL A 105 5.31 -15.65 3.92
C VAL A 105 5.84 -14.35 4.50
N ILE A 106 5.64 -13.24 3.77
CA ILE A 106 5.86 -11.86 4.22
C ILE A 106 4.55 -11.12 4.03
N SER A 107 4.06 -10.41 5.04
CA SER A 107 2.93 -9.50 4.87
C SER A 107 3.42 -8.12 4.42
N VAL A 108 2.65 -7.49 3.55
CA VAL A 108 2.91 -6.14 3.03
C VAL A 108 1.69 -5.24 3.25
N ASP A 109 1.89 -3.93 3.39
CA ASP A 109 0.92 -2.87 3.67
C ASP A 109 0.19 -3.03 4.99
N ASP A 110 -0.70 -4.02 5.06
CA ASP A 110 -1.55 -4.26 6.23
C ASP A 110 -1.01 -5.45 7.03
N ARG A 111 -0.70 -5.19 8.31
CA ARG A 111 -0.15 -6.21 9.19
C ARG A 111 -1.18 -7.28 9.51
N LEU A 112 -0.82 -8.53 9.27
CA LEU A 112 -1.65 -9.66 9.62
C LEU A 112 -1.78 -9.83 11.14
N VAL A 113 -3.00 -10.05 11.59
CA VAL A 113 -3.34 -10.25 13.01
C VAL A 113 -4.10 -11.57 13.21
N ASP A 114 -4.13 -12.05 14.44
CA ASP A 114 -4.98 -13.16 14.85
C ASP A 114 -6.46 -12.73 15.04
N GLY A 115 -7.32 -13.66 15.40
CA GLY A 115 -8.75 -13.39 15.66
C GLY A 115 -8.99 -12.40 16.80
N GLY A 116 -8.04 -12.20 17.69
CA GLY A 116 -8.07 -11.24 18.79
C GLY A 116 -7.49 -9.87 18.44
N GLY A 117 -6.97 -9.70 17.20
CA GLY A 117 -6.36 -8.45 16.74
C GLY A 117 -4.88 -8.30 17.12
N LYS A 118 -4.23 -9.36 17.61
CA LYS A 118 -2.80 -9.34 17.95
C LYS A 118 -1.97 -9.66 16.71
N PRO A 119 -0.89 -8.90 16.41
CA PRO A 119 0.00 -9.17 15.30
C PRO A 119 0.58 -10.59 15.31
N ILE A 120 0.64 -11.23 14.15
CA ILE A 120 1.28 -12.55 13.96
C ILE A 120 2.80 -12.34 13.92
N ALA A 121 3.47 -12.60 15.03
CA ALA A 121 4.91 -12.34 15.18
C ALA A 121 5.81 -13.21 14.29
N SER A 122 5.32 -14.39 13.86
CA SER A 122 6.05 -15.33 12.99
C SER A 122 6.08 -14.89 11.51
N ILE A 123 5.26 -13.90 11.12
CA ILE A 123 5.22 -13.38 9.75
C ILE A 123 5.92 -12.03 9.71
N PRO A 124 7.08 -11.92 9.02
CA PRO A 124 7.72 -10.64 8.77
C PRO A 124 6.77 -9.69 8.06
N HIS A 125 6.85 -8.41 8.40
CA HIS A 125 5.94 -7.38 7.88
C HIS A 125 6.70 -6.19 7.32
N MET A 126 6.30 -5.73 6.15
CA MET A 126 6.65 -4.42 5.63
C MET A 126 5.39 -3.60 5.43
N GLY A 127 5.27 -2.50 6.14
CA GLY A 127 4.11 -1.63 6.08
C GLY A 127 4.46 -0.17 6.28
N ILE A 128 3.45 0.61 6.60
CA ILE A 128 3.60 2.03 6.91
C ILE A 128 3.21 2.28 8.37
N SER A 129 3.78 3.33 8.97
CA SER A 129 3.22 3.87 10.20
C SER A 129 1.98 4.69 9.84
N GLY A 130 0.80 4.05 9.83
CA GLY A 130 -0.46 4.67 9.41
C GLY A 130 -0.71 6.00 10.13
N TYR A 131 -0.54 6.01 11.45
CA TYR A 131 -0.71 7.21 12.26
C TYR A 131 0.29 8.33 11.90
N ALA A 132 1.58 8.01 11.75
CA ALA A 132 2.61 9.00 11.45
C ALA A 132 2.42 9.62 10.05
N ILE A 133 2.03 8.78 9.06
CA ILE A 133 1.71 9.26 7.71
C ILE A 133 0.44 10.11 7.72
N GLY A 134 -0.59 9.69 8.44
CA GLY A 134 -1.79 10.50 8.64
C GLY A 134 -1.48 11.85 9.29
N LYS A 135 -0.58 11.87 10.28
CA LYS A 135 -0.11 13.11 10.89
C LYS A 135 0.51 14.07 9.87
N GLN A 136 1.33 13.57 8.93
CA GLN A 136 1.88 14.39 7.84
C GLN A 136 0.78 14.96 6.94
N VAL A 137 -0.30 14.22 6.67
CA VAL A 137 -1.47 14.71 5.94
C VAL A 137 -2.08 15.92 6.66
N GLY A 138 -2.37 15.79 7.95
CA GLY A 138 -2.97 16.86 8.75
C GLY A 138 -2.06 18.08 8.89
N GLU A 139 -0.75 17.88 9.07
CA GLU A 139 0.26 18.95 9.11
C GLU A 139 0.33 19.70 7.76
N GLY A 140 0.31 18.99 6.64
CA GLY A 140 0.29 19.59 5.30
C GLY A 140 -0.96 20.42 5.06
N ILE A 141 -2.13 19.93 5.45
CA ILE A 141 -3.41 20.68 5.36
C ILE A 141 -3.38 21.92 6.25
N ALA A 142 -2.91 21.80 7.50
CA ALA A 142 -2.84 22.93 8.43
C ALA A 142 -1.90 24.03 7.91
N ALA A 143 -0.77 23.65 7.31
CA ALA A 143 0.16 24.57 6.68
C ALA A 143 -0.51 25.30 5.50
N GLU A 144 -1.29 24.60 4.67
CA GLU A 144 -1.96 25.17 3.52
C GLU A 144 -3.14 26.09 3.94
N ILE A 145 -3.92 25.74 4.97
CA ILE A 145 -4.93 26.61 5.58
C ILE A 145 -4.29 27.94 6.00
N LYS A 146 -3.13 27.87 6.66
CA LYS A 146 -2.38 29.06 7.08
C LYS A 146 -1.85 29.86 5.89
N ALA A 147 -1.32 29.20 4.86
CA ALA A 147 -0.81 29.86 3.65
C ALA A 147 -1.91 30.60 2.89
N ARG A 148 -3.11 30.00 2.79
CA ARG A 148 -4.31 30.63 2.20
C ARG A 148 -4.98 31.67 3.10
N LYS A 149 -4.50 31.83 4.34
CA LYS A 149 -5.07 32.75 5.34
C LYS A 149 -6.56 32.48 5.61
N TRP A 150 -6.98 31.23 5.56
CA TRP A 150 -8.36 30.87 5.87
C TRP A 150 -8.62 30.97 7.37
N ASN A 151 -9.80 31.47 7.72
CA ASN A 151 -10.28 31.40 9.09
C ASN A 151 -10.75 29.98 9.39
N MET A 152 -10.08 29.27 10.28
CA MET A 152 -10.39 27.88 10.63
C MET A 152 -11.84 27.67 11.10
N ALA A 153 -12.49 28.71 11.66
CA ALA A 153 -13.90 28.65 12.06
C ALA A 153 -14.84 28.48 10.86
N GLU A 154 -14.42 28.90 9.65
CA GLU A 154 -15.18 28.82 8.41
C GLU A 154 -14.79 27.61 7.55
N VAL A 155 -13.88 26.75 8.02
CA VAL A 155 -13.41 25.54 7.32
C VAL A 155 -14.09 24.31 7.88
N GLY A 156 -14.66 23.47 7.01
CA GLY A 156 -15.11 22.12 7.33
C GLY A 156 -14.04 21.10 6.95
N ALA A 157 -13.82 20.06 7.77
CA ALA A 157 -12.92 18.95 7.46
C ALA A 157 -13.71 17.67 7.23
N ILE A 158 -13.63 17.10 6.03
CA ILE A 158 -14.21 15.79 5.73
C ILE A 158 -13.19 14.72 6.07
N ARG A 159 -13.51 13.85 7.03
CA ARG A 159 -12.80 12.62 7.28
C ARG A 159 -13.48 11.49 6.51
N VAL A 160 -12.93 11.10 5.37
CA VAL A 160 -13.41 9.95 4.60
C VAL A 160 -12.95 8.69 5.33
N ALA A 161 -13.86 8.13 6.12
CA ALA A 161 -13.55 7.10 7.11
C ALA A 161 -13.77 5.68 6.57
N TYR A 162 -12.84 4.77 6.91
CA TYR A 162 -12.97 3.33 6.70
C TYR A 162 -12.42 2.59 7.94
N ASP A 163 -13.09 2.79 9.07
CA ASP A 163 -12.56 2.45 10.40
C ASP A 163 -12.55 0.94 10.70
N GLN A 164 -13.15 0.12 9.85
CA GLN A 164 -13.08 -1.34 9.93
C GLN A 164 -11.69 -1.89 9.58
N LEU A 165 -10.86 -1.12 8.84
CA LEU A 165 -9.47 -1.42 8.58
C LEU A 165 -8.58 -0.61 9.55
N PRO A 166 -7.84 -1.25 10.47
CA PRO A 166 -7.03 -0.55 11.48
C PRO A 166 -6.07 0.47 10.91
N THR A 167 -5.34 0.13 9.85
CA THR A 167 -4.39 1.04 9.20
C THR A 167 -5.08 2.26 8.57
N ALA A 168 -6.29 2.10 8.02
CA ALA A 168 -7.09 3.21 7.49
C ALA A 168 -7.56 4.15 8.61
N LYS A 169 -7.99 3.58 9.74
CA LYS A 169 -8.37 4.34 10.92
C LYS A 169 -7.19 5.14 11.47
N GLU A 170 -6.02 4.53 11.61
CA GLU A 170 -4.80 5.20 12.08
C GLU A 170 -4.41 6.39 11.19
N ARG A 171 -4.48 6.24 9.86
CA ARG A 171 -4.20 7.33 8.91
C ARG A 171 -5.12 8.53 9.15
N THR A 172 -6.42 8.29 9.19
CA THR A 172 -7.37 9.39 9.38
C THR A 172 -7.33 9.98 10.78
N MET A 173 -7.05 9.16 11.82
CA MET A 173 -6.85 9.67 13.19
C MET A 173 -5.61 10.54 13.29
N GLY A 174 -4.47 10.12 12.74
CA GLY A 174 -3.25 10.93 12.72
C GLY A 174 -3.48 12.30 12.07
N ALA A 175 -4.21 12.31 10.93
CA ALA A 175 -4.54 13.56 10.24
C ALA A 175 -5.44 14.48 11.10
N VAL A 176 -6.47 13.93 11.70
CA VAL A 176 -7.39 14.67 12.60
C VAL A 176 -6.64 15.21 13.81
N ASP A 177 -5.77 14.42 14.43
CA ASP A 177 -5.02 14.87 15.62
C ASP A 177 -4.00 15.97 15.28
N ALA A 178 -3.38 15.91 14.10
CA ALA A 178 -2.51 17.01 13.63
C ALA A 178 -3.31 18.29 13.36
N LEU A 179 -4.49 18.20 12.76
CA LEU A 179 -5.38 19.35 12.58
C LEU A 179 -5.78 19.97 13.93
N LYS A 180 -6.18 19.14 14.91
CA LYS A 180 -6.50 19.60 16.28
C LYS A 180 -5.31 20.28 16.92
N ALA A 181 -4.12 19.71 16.83
CA ALA A 181 -2.89 20.28 17.36
C ALA A 181 -2.56 21.66 16.74
N ALA A 182 -2.96 21.88 15.49
CA ALA A 182 -2.85 23.17 14.82
C ALA A 182 -3.98 24.16 15.18
N GLY A 183 -4.90 23.80 16.09
CA GLY A 183 -6.01 24.64 16.52
C GLY A 183 -7.30 24.51 15.71
N PHE A 184 -7.40 23.49 14.85
CA PHE A 184 -8.62 23.27 14.06
C PHE A 184 -9.81 22.87 14.96
N PRO A 185 -10.99 23.51 14.80
CA PRO A 185 -12.15 23.24 15.65
C PRO A 185 -12.67 21.80 15.47
N VAL A 186 -12.75 21.03 16.54
CA VAL A 186 -13.23 19.64 16.50
C VAL A 186 -14.67 19.55 15.97
N ALA A 187 -15.52 20.52 16.27
CA ALA A 187 -16.92 20.58 15.80
C ALA A 187 -17.05 20.77 14.28
N ASN A 188 -15.96 21.13 13.59
CA ASN A 188 -15.94 21.31 12.14
C ASN A 188 -15.43 20.04 11.43
N ILE A 189 -15.06 18.98 12.17
CA ILE A 189 -14.66 17.69 11.58
C ILE A 189 -15.93 16.86 11.35
N VAL A 190 -16.14 16.47 10.11
CA VAL A 190 -17.32 15.75 9.64
C VAL A 190 -16.90 14.35 9.15
N ASP A 191 -17.40 13.32 9.79
CA ASP A 191 -17.18 11.95 9.35
C ASP A 191 -18.02 11.63 8.11
N ALA A 192 -17.37 11.08 7.11
CA ALA A 192 -17.95 10.58 5.87
C ALA A 192 -17.57 9.09 5.71
N PRO A 193 -18.30 8.15 6.37
CA PRO A 193 -17.99 6.73 6.29
C PRO A 193 -18.27 6.19 4.89
N GLN A 194 -17.24 5.63 4.26
CA GLN A 194 -17.33 4.96 2.97
C GLN A 194 -17.50 3.44 3.13
N SER A 195 -18.16 2.81 2.16
CA SER A 195 -18.43 1.36 2.19
C SER A 195 -17.29 0.53 1.56
N LYS A 196 -16.49 1.13 0.69
CA LYS A 196 -15.32 0.57 0.02
C LYS A 196 -14.20 1.59 0.01
N THR A 197 -13.00 1.20 -0.40
CA THR A 197 -11.81 2.06 -0.44
C THR A 197 -11.60 2.74 -1.80
N ASP A 198 -12.64 2.83 -2.63
CA ASP A 198 -12.64 3.39 -3.97
C ASP A 198 -13.16 4.84 -4.03
N THR A 199 -12.92 5.49 -5.17
CA THR A 199 -13.32 6.88 -5.41
C THR A 199 -14.84 7.07 -5.41
N GLU A 200 -15.61 6.11 -5.92
CA GLU A 200 -17.08 6.20 -5.99
C GLU A 200 -17.71 6.18 -4.61
N SER A 201 -17.28 5.24 -3.77
CA SER A 201 -17.78 5.13 -2.40
C SER A 201 -17.44 6.38 -1.57
N ALA A 202 -16.23 6.91 -1.74
CA ALA A 202 -15.78 8.14 -1.11
C ALA A 202 -16.58 9.36 -1.59
N PHE A 203 -16.85 9.46 -2.92
CA PHE A 203 -17.70 10.51 -3.49
C PHE A 203 -19.08 10.51 -2.84
N ASN A 204 -19.74 9.36 -2.76
CA ASN A 204 -21.07 9.23 -2.18
C ASN A 204 -21.09 9.65 -0.71
N ALA A 205 -20.12 9.19 0.10
CA ALA A 205 -20.01 9.56 1.50
C ALA A 205 -19.74 11.05 1.70
N ALA A 206 -18.79 11.62 0.94
CA ALA A 206 -18.46 13.05 1.01
C ALA A 206 -19.61 13.94 0.53
N ASN A 207 -20.35 13.55 -0.50
CA ASN A 207 -21.50 14.30 -0.98
C ASN A 207 -22.59 14.44 0.08
N ILE A 208 -22.83 13.39 0.87
CA ILE A 208 -23.76 13.43 2.03
C ILE A 208 -23.23 14.40 3.09
N ALA A 209 -21.94 14.33 3.42
CA ALA A 209 -21.31 15.18 4.43
C ALA A 209 -21.38 16.65 4.03
N LEU A 210 -21.05 16.99 2.78
CA LEU A 210 -21.12 18.33 2.23
C LEU A 210 -22.55 18.88 2.24
N THR A 211 -23.57 18.05 1.88
CA THR A 211 -24.97 18.45 1.88
C THR A 211 -25.45 18.86 3.27
N LYS A 212 -25.09 18.09 4.28
CA LYS A 212 -25.49 18.32 5.67
C LYS A 212 -24.80 19.51 6.33
N ASN A 213 -23.68 19.97 5.77
CA ASN A 213 -22.81 20.98 6.39
C ASN A 213 -22.50 22.16 5.47
N ALA A 214 -23.48 22.61 4.68
CA ALA A 214 -23.33 23.68 3.68
C ALA A 214 -22.91 25.06 4.26
N ARG A 215 -22.77 25.19 5.58
CA ARG A 215 -22.38 26.44 6.27
C ARG A 215 -20.92 26.84 6.08
N PHE A 216 -20.07 25.89 5.73
CA PHE A 216 -18.64 26.16 5.61
C PHE A 216 -18.29 26.79 4.26
N LYS A 217 -17.39 27.79 4.28
CA LYS A 217 -16.90 28.49 3.08
C LYS A 217 -15.78 27.72 2.39
N HIS A 218 -14.98 27.02 3.19
CA HIS A 218 -13.82 26.25 2.74
C HIS A 218 -13.90 24.85 3.25
N TRP A 219 -13.24 23.93 2.55
CA TRP A 219 -13.24 22.54 2.91
C TRP A 219 -11.85 21.93 2.85
N VAL A 220 -11.57 21.02 3.75
CA VAL A 220 -10.42 20.14 3.66
C VAL A 220 -10.88 18.69 3.67
N ALA A 221 -10.10 17.79 3.08
CA ALA A 221 -10.41 16.35 3.07
C ALA A 221 -9.19 15.53 3.41
N VAL A 222 -9.41 14.53 4.26
CA VAL A 222 -8.47 13.47 4.61
C VAL A 222 -9.12 12.11 4.38
N GLY A 223 -8.33 11.12 3.98
CA GLY A 223 -8.79 9.76 3.74
C GLY A 223 -7.67 8.75 3.93
N LEU A 224 -7.98 7.48 3.71
CA LEU A 224 -6.98 6.41 3.86
C LEU A 224 -6.00 6.33 2.68
N ASN A 225 -6.42 6.76 1.50
CA ASN A 225 -5.67 6.70 0.24
C ASN A 225 -6.01 7.91 -0.66
N ASP A 226 -5.40 7.97 -1.83
CA ASP A 226 -5.64 9.02 -2.82
C ASP A 226 -7.06 8.95 -3.38
N GLU A 227 -7.60 7.76 -3.63
CA GLU A 227 -8.95 7.53 -4.16
C GLU A 227 -10.03 8.09 -3.24
N ALA A 228 -9.87 7.91 -1.93
CA ALA A 228 -10.80 8.45 -0.94
C ALA A 228 -10.85 9.99 -0.98
N VAL A 229 -9.70 10.64 -1.09
CA VAL A 229 -9.62 12.11 -1.17
C VAL A 229 -10.07 12.61 -2.52
N LEU A 230 -9.74 11.94 -3.62
CA LEU A 230 -10.25 12.26 -4.95
C LEU A 230 -11.77 12.19 -5.00
N GLY A 231 -12.40 11.21 -4.38
CA GLY A 231 -13.85 11.11 -4.25
C GLY A 231 -14.45 12.33 -3.55
N ALA A 232 -13.84 12.76 -2.43
CA ALA A 232 -14.29 13.96 -1.71
C ALA A 232 -14.11 15.24 -2.55
N VAL A 233 -13.01 15.38 -3.28
CA VAL A 233 -12.75 16.50 -4.19
C VAL A 233 -13.80 16.54 -5.30
N ARG A 234 -14.12 15.39 -5.93
CA ARG A 234 -15.16 15.31 -6.98
C ARG A 234 -16.55 15.66 -6.44
N ALA A 235 -16.86 15.24 -5.21
CA ALA A 235 -18.12 15.63 -4.57
C ALA A 235 -18.20 17.13 -4.33
N ALA A 236 -17.09 17.77 -3.91
CA ALA A 236 -17.01 19.22 -3.74
C ALA A 236 -17.16 19.97 -5.08
N GLU A 237 -16.45 19.52 -6.14
CA GLU A 237 -16.56 20.08 -7.49
C GLU A 237 -17.99 19.98 -8.03
N GLY A 238 -18.65 18.83 -7.87
CA GLY A 238 -20.05 18.61 -8.27
C GLY A 238 -21.05 19.56 -7.58
N ARG A 239 -20.66 20.15 -6.45
CA ARG A 239 -21.42 21.17 -5.71
C ARG A 239 -20.98 22.61 -6.00
N GLY A 240 -20.09 22.81 -6.96
CA GLY A 240 -19.57 24.11 -7.34
C GLY A 240 -18.52 24.69 -6.39
N ILE A 241 -17.98 23.89 -5.46
CA ILE A 241 -16.85 24.31 -4.61
C ILE A 241 -15.60 24.34 -5.48
N LYS A 242 -15.02 25.52 -5.64
CA LYS A 242 -13.85 25.76 -6.48
C LYS A 242 -12.57 25.23 -5.80
N ALA A 243 -11.53 24.94 -6.61
CA ALA A 243 -10.23 24.50 -6.14
C ALA A 243 -9.62 25.40 -5.05
N ASP A 244 -9.80 26.71 -5.16
CA ASP A 244 -9.32 27.69 -4.17
C ASP A 244 -10.01 27.57 -2.81
N ASN A 245 -11.14 26.88 -2.73
CA ASN A 245 -11.91 26.65 -1.50
C ASN A 245 -11.85 25.19 -1.02
N MET A 246 -10.97 24.38 -1.60
CA MET A 246 -10.80 22.97 -1.25
C MET A 246 -9.32 22.60 -1.12
N VAL A 247 -8.96 21.86 -0.08
CA VAL A 247 -7.64 21.29 0.13
C VAL A 247 -7.78 19.81 0.54
N GLY A 248 -7.58 18.92 -0.40
CA GLY A 248 -7.52 17.49 -0.15
C GLY A 248 -6.08 16.99 -0.17
N VAL A 249 -5.69 16.22 0.83
CA VAL A 249 -4.38 15.55 0.86
C VAL A 249 -4.59 14.05 1.03
N GLY A 250 -4.18 13.31 0.01
CA GLY A 250 -4.27 11.86 -0.04
C GLY A 250 -3.06 11.15 0.58
N ILE A 251 -3.04 9.84 0.42
CA ILE A 251 -1.94 8.96 0.83
C ILE A 251 -1.75 7.92 -0.27
N GLY A 252 -0.49 7.70 -0.65
CA GLY A 252 -0.06 6.74 -1.67
C GLY A 252 0.91 7.38 -2.64
N GLY A 253 0.50 8.47 -3.29
CA GLY A 253 1.28 9.13 -4.33
C GLY A 253 1.35 8.34 -5.63
N ALA A 254 0.42 7.38 -5.82
CA ALA A 254 0.36 6.54 -7.00
C ALA A 254 -0.18 7.31 -8.23
N LYS A 255 -0.33 6.60 -9.35
CA LYS A 255 -0.70 7.19 -10.66
C LYS A 255 -1.95 8.07 -10.62
N ALA A 256 -2.92 7.76 -9.77
CA ALA A 256 -4.13 8.55 -9.61
C ALA A 256 -3.82 9.97 -9.08
N ALA A 257 -2.97 10.07 -8.06
CA ALA A 257 -2.51 11.35 -7.51
C ALA A 257 -1.66 12.12 -8.52
N GLU A 258 -0.70 11.45 -9.19
CA GLU A 258 0.13 12.08 -10.23
C GLU A 258 -0.72 12.67 -11.35
N ASN A 259 -1.67 11.91 -11.89
CA ASN A 259 -2.55 12.37 -12.94
C ASN A 259 -3.36 13.61 -12.51
N GLU A 260 -3.78 13.64 -11.24
CA GLU A 260 -4.51 14.77 -10.69
C GLU A 260 -3.62 16.01 -10.53
N LEU A 261 -2.44 15.83 -9.97
CA LEU A 261 -1.46 16.92 -9.80
C LEU A 261 -0.94 17.47 -11.13
N ASN A 262 -0.93 16.66 -12.19
CA ASN A 262 -0.46 17.05 -13.52
C ASN A 262 -1.54 17.67 -14.43
N LYS A 263 -2.77 17.86 -13.94
CA LYS A 263 -3.82 18.56 -14.70
C LYS A 263 -3.40 20.01 -15.01
N PRO A 264 -3.80 20.57 -16.16
CA PRO A 264 -3.46 21.95 -16.54
C PRO A 264 -3.85 22.98 -15.48
N ALA A 265 -5.03 22.84 -14.88
CA ALA A 265 -5.50 23.67 -13.78
C ALA A 265 -5.45 22.92 -12.44
N PRO A 266 -5.13 23.60 -11.33
CA PRO A 266 -5.26 23.02 -10.00
C PRO A 266 -6.70 22.58 -9.72
N THR A 267 -6.83 21.48 -8.97
CA THR A 267 -8.11 21.02 -8.41
C THR A 267 -8.08 21.15 -6.90
N GLY A 268 -9.16 20.74 -6.23
CA GLY A 268 -9.16 20.64 -4.76
C GLY A 268 -8.20 19.60 -4.18
N PHE A 269 -7.59 18.75 -5.02
CA PHE A 269 -6.55 17.79 -4.59
C PHE A 269 -5.20 18.52 -4.54
N TYR A 270 -4.80 18.89 -3.34
CA TYR A 270 -3.59 19.65 -3.08
C TYR A 270 -2.31 18.84 -3.18
N GLY A 271 -2.36 17.62 -2.66
CA GLY A 271 -1.20 16.73 -2.62
C GLY A 271 -1.51 15.34 -2.11
N SER A 272 -0.48 14.53 -2.01
CA SER A 272 -0.51 13.19 -1.44
C SER A 272 0.73 12.96 -0.58
N VAL A 273 0.57 12.32 0.57
CA VAL A 273 1.72 11.77 1.28
C VAL A 273 2.13 10.50 0.55
N MET A 274 3.15 10.65 -0.31
CA MET A 274 3.68 9.56 -1.11
C MET A 274 4.37 8.55 -0.21
N ILE A 275 4.08 7.27 -0.43
CA ILE A 275 4.78 6.12 0.14
C ILE A 275 5.44 5.34 -1.00
N SER A 276 6.54 4.62 -0.71
CA SER A 276 7.30 3.98 -1.77
C SER A 276 6.72 2.62 -2.15
N ALA A 277 5.92 2.57 -3.21
CA ALA A 277 5.50 1.31 -3.82
C ALA A 277 6.71 0.43 -4.22
N LYS A 278 7.87 1.07 -4.52
CA LYS A 278 9.13 0.37 -4.79
C LYS A 278 9.63 -0.38 -3.55
N GLU A 279 9.65 0.24 -2.38
CA GLU A 279 10.02 -0.48 -1.16
C GLU A 279 9.07 -1.65 -0.90
N HIS A 280 7.78 -1.43 -1.04
CA HIS A 280 6.77 -2.47 -0.81
C HIS A 280 6.84 -3.60 -1.84
N GLY A 281 6.89 -3.31 -3.13
CA GLY A 281 6.95 -4.32 -4.18
C GLY A 281 8.33 -4.96 -4.36
N TYR A 282 9.35 -4.12 -4.59
CA TYR A 282 10.72 -4.58 -4.89
C TYR A 282 11.39 -5.19 -3.67
N GLN A 283 11.43 -4.45 -2.54
CA GLN A 283 12.21 -4.88 -1.39
C GLN A 283 11.60 -6.10 -0.69
N THR A 284 10.26 -6.22 -0.61
CA THR A 284 9.62 -7.44 -0.08
C THR A 284 9.92 -8.66 -0.95
N SER A 285 9.92 -8.49 -2.28
CA SER A 285 10.25 -9.56 -3.23
C SER A 285 11.72 -9.98 -3.14
N VAL A 286 12.64 -9.02 -3.01
CA VAL A 286 14.08 -9.30 -2.77
C VAL A 286 14.28 -9.98 -1.42
N ASN A 287 13.61 -9.52 -0.37
CA ASN A 287 13.68 -10.15 0.95
C ASN A 287 13.15 -11.59 0.93
N MET A 288 12.05 -11.84 0.23
CA MET A 288 11.51 -13.19 0.04
C MET A 288 12.51 -14.09 -0.71
N TYR A 289 13.08 -13.60 -1.83
CA TYR A 289 14.10 -14.32 -2.59
C TYR A 289 15.32 -14.64 -1.74
N ASN A 290 15.85 -13.69 -0.98
CA ASN A 290 16.98 -13.88 -0.10
C ASN A 290 16.66 -14.90 1.00
N TRP A 291 15.47 -14.86 1.57
CA TRP A 291 15.04 -15.83 2.57
C TRP A 291 14.92 -17.24 2.03
N ILE A 292 14.36 -17.39 0.82
CA ILE A 292 14.25 -18.71 0.14
C ILE A 292 15.64 -19.27 -0.17
N THR A 293 16.56 -18.43 -0.66
CA THR A 293 17.91 -18.86 -1.09
C THR A 293 18.94 -18.92 0.06
N GLY A 294 18.53 -18.68 1.30
CA GLY A 294 19.43 -18.72 2.47
C GLY A 294 20.39 -17.54 2.59
N LYS A 295 20.18 -16.45 1.81
CA LYS A 295 21.04 -15.26 1.81
C LYS A 295 20.69 -14.25 2.94
N GLY A 296 19.61 -14.48 3.66
CA GLY A 296 19.19 -13.65 4.79
C GLY A 296 17.74 -13.90 5.18
N VAL A 297 17.40 -13.57 6.43
CA VAL A 297 16.02 -13.57 6.94
C VAL A 297 15.54 -12.14 6.95
N PRO A 298 14.30 -11.85 6.49
CA PRO A 298 13.77 -10.49 6.53
C PRO A 298 13.65 -9.99 7.98
N PRO A 299 13.80 -8.67 8.22
CA PRO A 299 13.47 -8.07 9.51
C PRO A 299 12.05 -8.42 9.92
N ALA A 300 11.81 -8.57 11.24
CA ALA A 300 10.46 -8.87 11.75
C ALA A 300 9.43 -7.79 11.38
N GLU A 301 9.88 -6.53 11.32
CA GLU A 301 9.06 -5.40 10.91
C GLU A 301 9.92 -4.32 10.24
N VAL A 302 9.38 -3.75 9.16
CA VAL A 302 9.88 -2.53 8.51
C VAL A 302 8.70 -1.60 8.32
N LEU A 303 8.79 -0.37 8.83
CA LEU A 303 7.79 0.68 8.60
C LEU A 303 8.39 1.75 7.70
N THR A 304 7.84 1.88 6.51
CA THR A 304 8.27 2.86 5.53
C THR A 304 7.75 4.26 5.88
N LYS A 305 8.46 5.29 5.42
CA LYS A 305 8.12 6.70 5.66
C LYS A 305 7.37 7.27 4.46
N GLY A 306 6.56 8.27 4.71
CA GLY A 306 5.91 9.05 3.67
C GLY A 306 6.58 10.41 3.47
N MET A 307 6.31 11.03 2.32
CA MET A 307 6.72 12.40 2.00
C MET A 307 5.58 13.13 1.31
N LEU A 308 5.24 14.33 1.78
CA LEU A 308 4.18 15.13 1.14
C LEU A 308 4.62 15.58 -0.25
N MET A 309 3.97 15.04 -1.26
CA MET A 309 4.09 15.40 -2.66
C MET A 309 2.95 16.36 -3.03
N THR A 310 3.33 17.47 -3.65
CA THR A 310 2.42 18.49 -4.18
C THR A 310 2.79 18.79 -5.62
N ARG A 311 1.96 19.56 -6.33
CA ARG A 311 2.30 20.02 -7.68
C ARG A 311 3.67 20.70 -7.79
N ALA A 312 4.13 21.36 -6.75
CA ALA A 312 5.36 22.14 -6.77
C ALA A 312 6.64 21.30 -6.57
N ASN A 313 6.54 20.11 -5.96
CA ASN A 313 7.72 19.34 -5.54
C ASN A 313 7.75 17.88 -6.03
N GLN A 314 6.89 17.50 -6.99
CA GLN A 314 6.79 16.11 -7.47
C GLN A 314 8.15 15.51 -7.84
N ALA A 315 8.93 16.19 -8.68
CA ALA A 315 10.23 15.68 -9.17
C ALA A 315 11.20 15.39 -8.03
N ASP A 316 11.26 16.28 -7.03
CA ASP A 316 12.13 16.12 -5.87
C ASP A 316 11.69 14.96 -4.99
N VAL A 317 10.36 14.82 -4.78
CA VAL A 317 9.79 13.71 -3.99
C VAL A 317 10.06 12.38 -4.66
N HIS A 318 9.81 12.24 -5.98
CA HIS A 318 10.12 11.03 -6.73
C HIS A 318 11.60 10.64 -6.61
N LYS A 319 12.50 11.60 -6.82
CA LYS A 319 13.94 11.37 -6.67
C LYS A 319 14.31 10.87 -5.26
N GLN A 320 13.75 11.49 -4.22
CA GLN A 320 14.03 11.10 -2.82
C GLN A 320 13.43 9.75 -2.46
N MET A 321 12.28 9.40 -3.03
CA MET A 321 11.61 8.11 -2.83
C MET A 321 12.18 7.00 -3.72
N GLY A 322 13.17 7.31 -4.57
CA GLY A 322 13.86 6.35 -5.45
C GLY A 322 13.00 5.84 -6.61
N GLN A 323 12.10 6.67 -7.11
CA GLN A 323 11.21 6.35 -8.24
C GLN A 323 11.58 7.13 -9.49
#